data_337fa2bb9f66cc18ba0cb8656566247d
#
_entry.id   337fa2bb9f66cc18ba0cb8656566247d
#
_cell.length_a   1.000
_cell.length_b   1.000
_cell.length_c   1.000
_cell.angle_alpha   90.00
_cell.angle_beta   90.00
_cell.angle_gamma   90.00
#
_symmetry.space_group_name_H-M   'P 1'
#
loop_
_entity.id
_entity.type
_entity.pdbx_description
1 polymer ?
#
loop_
_entity_poly.entity_id
_entity_poly.type
_entity_poly.pdbx_seq_one_letter_code
_entity_poly.pdbx_strand_id
1 'polypeptide(L)'
;NVKGMERRTRRALDETQQRRGGTMFWASGLTLVVLAFWLSGGHELARSKVLAMQEEKSPALQIADVESRLEHQNGQDILFVNGAAENRGAETRPLPPIEIAVIATDGAVTRYYLGTSETELTPGGRYAFSSRLEPPRSGVKIVAVTFQEGSH
;
A
#
# COMPACT_ATOMS: atom_id res chain seq x y z
N ASN A 1 -48.79 19.62 -44.39
CA ASN A 1 -48.52 19.18 -42.98
C ASN A 1 -47.14 18.48 -42.83
N VAL A 2 -46.19 18.87 -43.65
CA VAL A 2 -44.83 18.27 -43.67
C VAL A 2 -43.90 18.94 -42.63
N LYS A 3 -44.23 20.14 -42.18
CA LYS A 3 -43.39 20.92 -41.24
C LYS A 3 -43.37 20.37 -39.78
N GLY A 4 -44.32 19.52 -39.43
CA GLY A 4 -44.38 18.92 -38.07
C GLY A 4 -43.52 17.66 -37.91
N MET A 5 -43.22 16.98 -39.02
CA MET A 5 -42.49 15.72 -38.99
C MET A 5 -40.96 15.90 -38.91
N GLU A 6 -40.43 16.98 -39.51
CA GLU A 6 -38.99 17.27 -39.45
C GLU A 6 -38.50 17.72 -38.07
N ARG A 7 -39.37 18.35 -37.28
CA ARG A 7 -39.00 18.76 -35.90
C ARG A 7 -38.89 17.60 -34.91
N ARG A 8 -39.68 16.53 -35.15
CA ARG A 8 -39.62 15.32 -34.29
C ARG A 8 -38.40 14.46 -34.56
N THR A 9 -37.97 14.36 -35.82
CA THR A 9 -36.78 13.61 -36.22
C THR A 9 -35.49 14.28 -35.76
N ARG A 10 -35.41 15.61 -35.78
CA ARG A 10 -34.23 16.33 -35.30
C ARG A 10 -34.07 16.23 -33.77
N ARG A 11 -35.14 16.21 -32.97
CA ARG A 11 -35.10 16.01 -31.54
C ARG A 11 -34.67 14.60 -31.12
N ALA A 12 -35.09 13.60 -31.88
CA ALA A 12 -34.71 12.21 -31.64
C ALA A 12 -33.23 11.92 -31.95
N LEU A 13 -32.63 12.66 -32.89
CA LEU A 13 -31.20 12.54 -33.21
C LEU A 13 -30.30 13.26 -32.23
N ASP A 14 -30.76 14.38 -31.65
CA ASP A 14 -30.00 15.09 -30.62
C ASP A 14 -29.97 14.35 -29.26
N GLU A 15 -31.07 13.70 -28.90
CA GLU A 15 -31.11 12.92 -27.66
C GLU A 15 -30.25 11.65 -27.71
N THR A 16 -30.02 11.08 -28.90
CA THR A 16 -29.20 9.87 -29.06
C THR A 16 -27.70 10.18 -29.07
N GLN A 17 -27.32 11.40 -29.44
CA GLN A 17 -25.92 11.81 -29.49
C GLN A 17 -25.40 12.29 -28.14
N GLN A 18 -26.25 12.76 -27.25
CA GLN A 18 -25.88 13.24 -25.93
C GLN A 18 -25.72 12.13 -24.89
N ARG A 19 -26.17 10.90 -25.19
CA ARG A 19 -26.03 9.74 -24.28
C ARG A 19 -24.77 8.90 -24.49
N ARG A 20 -23.94 9.19 -25.48
CA ARG A 20 -22.77 8.36 -25.81
C ARG A 20 -21.44 8.77 -25.19
N GLY A 21 -21.37 9.85 -24.42
CA GLY A 21 -20.12 10.37 -23.87
C GLY A 21 -20.00 10.38 -22.34
N GLY A 22 -21.09 10.06 -21.60
CA GLY A 22 -21.12 10.45 -20.18
C GLY A 22 -20.36 9.53 -19.23
N THR A 23 -20.72 8.27 -19.13
CA THR A 23 -20.24 7.41 -18.03
C THR A 23 -19.01 6.58 -18.39
N MET A 24 -18.93 6.10 -19.63
CA MET A 24 -17.79 5.29 -20.06
C MET A 24 -16.53 6.12 -20.32
N PHE A 25 -16.69 7.35 -20.78
CA PHE A 25 -15.58 8.29 -20.97
C PHE A 25 -15.01 8.76 -19.64
N TRP A 26 -15.87 9.00 -18.64
CA TRP A 26 -15.45 9.33 -17.29
C TRP A 26 -14.77 8.16 -16.58
N ALA A 27 -15.27 6.94 -16.74
CA ALA A 27 -14.68 5.74 -16.15
C ALA A 27 -13.29 5.44 -16.73
N SER A 28 -13.12 5.55 -18.07
CA SER A 28 -11.81 5.33 -18.70
C SER A 28 -10.81 6.45 -18.38
N GLY A 29 -11.26 7.70 -18.28
CA GLY A 29 -10.43 8.83 -17.88
C GLY A 29 -9.94 8.71 -16.43
N LEU A 30 -10.81 8.31 -15.49
CA LEU A 30 -10.47 8.10 -14.12
C LEU A 30 -9.47 6.95 -13.93
N THR A 31 -9.65 5.86 -14.68
CA THR A 31 -8.75 4.70 -14.64
C THR A 31 -7.35 5.05 -15.13
N LEU A 32 -7.25 5.85 -16.21
CA LEU A 32 -5.96 6.32 -16.73
C LEU A 32 -5.25 7.27 -15.76
N VAL A 33 -5.97 8.14 -15.08
CA VAL A 33 -5.41 9.05 -14.07
C VAL A 33 -4.88 8.28 -12.86
N VAL A 34 -5.61 7.27 -12.39
CA VAL A 34 -5.17 6.40 -11.29
C VAL A 34 -3.93 5.60 -11.68
N LEU A 35 -3.88 5.04 -12.89
CA LEU A 35 -2.70 4.32 -13.40
C LEU A 35 -1.49 5.22 -13.58
N ALA A 36 -1.66 6.43 -14.12
CA ALA A 36 -0.58 7.40 -14.28
C ALA A 36 -0.06 7.89 -12.92
N PHE A 37 -0.93 8.05 -11.95
CA PHE A 37 -0.58 8.42 -10.59
C PHE A 37 0.27 7.34 -9.89
N TRP A 38 -0.06 6.06 -10.12
CA TRP A 38 0.73 4.93 -9.60
C TRP A 38 2.10 4.78 -10.26
N LEU A 39 2.18 4.99 -11.58
CA LEU A 39 3.42 4.88 -12.36
C LEU A 39 4.38 6.05 -12.13
N SER A 40 3.87 7.23 -11.80
CA SER A 40 4.67 8.44 -11.55
C SER A 40 5.13 8.61 -10.10
N GLY A 41 4.95 7.62 -9.24
CA GLY A 41 5.37 7.69 -7.83
C GLY A 41 4.48 8.59 -6.97
N GLY A 42 3.28 8.92 -7.43
CA GLY A 42 2.32 9.79 -6.73
C GLY A 42 1.78 9.23 -5.41
N HIS A 43 2.14 8.00 -5.04
CA HIS A 43 1.82 7.42 -3.75
C HIS A 43 2.48 8.14 -2.56
N GLU A 44 3.56 8.89 -2.78
CA GLU A 44 4.16 9.71 -1.73
C GLU A 44 3.32 10.94 -1.37
N LEU A 45 2.67 11.56 -2.36
CA LEU A 45 1.78 12.70 -2.14
C LEU A 45 0.43 12.29 -1.51
N ALA A 46 -0.05 11.07 -1.80
CA ALA A 46 -1.25 10.55 -1.17
C ALA A 46 -1.01 10.20 0.31
N ARG A 47 0.18 9.70 0.65
CA ARG A 47 0.55 9.44 2.06
C ARG A 47 0.52 10.70 2.91
N SER A 48 1.03 11.83 2.42
CA SER A 48 1.11 13.06 3.21
C SER A 48 -0.26 13.73 3.46
N LYS A 49 -1.23 13.60 2.55
CA LYS A 49 -2.55 14.20 2.73
C LYS A 49 -3.57 13.32 3.44
N VAL A 50 -3.51 12.00 3.23
CA VAL A 50 -4.38 11.07 3.97
C VAL A 50 -3.93 10.95 5.43
N LEU A 51 -2.63 11.06 5.71
CA LEU A 51 -2.10 11.10 7.07
C LEU A 51 -2.47 12.38 7.83
N ALA A 52 -2.63 13.52 7.15
CA ALA A 52 -3.06 14.78 7.78
C ALA A 52 -4.55 14.77 8.18
N MET A 53 -5.37 13.89 7.62
CA MET A 53 -6.78 13.72 8.01
C MET A 53 -7.01 12.60 9.04
N GLN A 54 -6.01 11.80 9.35
CA GLN A 54 -6.02 10.80 10.40
C GLN A 54 -5.17 11.22 11.60
N GLU A 55 -5.28 12.46 12.03
CA GLU A 55 -4.68 12.93 13.28
C GLU A 55 -5.34 12.34 14.54
N GLU A 56 -6.33 11.46 14.37
CA GLU A 56 -6.90 10.69 15.45
C GLU A 56 -6.24 9.33 15.57
N LYS A 57 -5.26 9.23 16.48
CA LYS A 57 -4.59 8.02 16.94
C LYS A 57 -3.68 7.31 15.91
N SER A 58 -2.63 7.98 15.44
CA SER A 58 -1.46 7.23 14.99
C SER A 58 -0.99 6.34 16.15
N PRO A 59 -0.84 5.02 15.95
CA PRO A 59 -0.35 4.15 17.02
C PRO A 59 1.01 4.68 17.51
N ALA A 60 1.20 4.67 18.82
CA ALA A 60 2.44 5.18 19.43
C ALA A 60 3.68 4.47 18.89
N LEU A 61 3.56 3.18 18.60
CA LEU A 61 4.63 2.40 17.96
C LEU A 61 4.38 2.35 16.44
N GLN A 62 5.40 2.66 15.67
CA GLN A 62 5.34 2.66 14.19
C GLN A 62 6.55 1.91 13.61
N ILE A 63 6.33 1.26 12.47
CA ILE A 63 7.42 0.72 11.65
C ILE A 63 7.84 1.80 10.66
N ALA A 64 9.12 2.08 10.58
CA ALA A 64 9.71 3.09 9.70
C ALA A 64 10.89 2.50 8.90
N ASP A 65 11.25 3.17 7.80
CA ASP A 65 12.44 2.90 6.99
C ASP A 65 12.56 1.44 6.54
N VAL A 66 11.43 0.84 6.13
CA VAL A 66 11.43 -0.53 5.62
C VAL A 66 12.07 -0.57 4.25
N GLU A 67 13.15 -1.33 4.14
CA GLU A 67 13.82 -1.65 2.89
C GLU A 67 13.87 -3.16 2.68
N SER A 68 13.60 -3.60 1.48
CA SER A 68 13.76 -5.00 1.10
C SER A 68 14.64 -5.12 -0.14
N ARG A 69 15.56 -6.09 -0.12
CA ARG A 69 16.49 -6.33 -1.20
C ARG A 69 16.66 -7.83 -1.44
N LEU A 70 16.53 -8.24 -2.68
CA LEU A 70 16.81 -9.62 -3.11
C LEU A 70 18.24 -9.69 -3.63
N GLU A 71 19.05 -10.59 -3.07
CA GLU A 71 20.42 -10.84 -3.48
C GLU A 71 20.61 -12.30 -3.86
N HIS A 72 21.40 -12.53 -4.90
CA HIS A 72 21.81 -13.87 -5.31
C HIS A 72 23.21 -14.15 -4.74
N GLN A 73 23.30 -15.09 -3.79
CA GLN A 73 24.56 -15.48 -3.16
C GLN A 73 24.74 -16.99 -3.21
N ASN A 74 25.89 -17.44 -3.72
CA ASN A 74 26.26 -18.87 -3.77
C ASN A 74 25.19 -19.78 -4.41
N GLY A 75 24.52 -19.31 -5.47
CA GLY A 75 23.48 -20.07 -6.17
C GLY A 75 22.11 -20.07 -5.48
N GLN A 76 21.92 -19.26 -4.45
CA GLN A 76 20.65 -19.11 -3.73
C GLN A 76 20.22 -17.65 -3.66
N ASP A 77 18.93 -17.44 -3.78
CA ASP A 77 18.34 -16.12 -3.57
C ASP A 77 18.08 -15.89 -2.09
N ILE A 78 18.43 -14.72 -1.60
CA ILE A 78 18.27 -14.30 -0.22
C ILE A 78 17.54 -12.97 -0.21
N LEU A 79 16.46 -12.91 0.56
CA LEU A 79 15.70 -11.67 0.79
C LEU A 79 16.17 -11.02 2.08
N PHE A 80 16.78 -9.85 1.97
CA PHE A 80 17.11 -8.99 3.10
C PHE A 80 15.96 -8.02 3.34
N VAL A 81 15.54 -7.92 4.60
CA VAL A 81 14.52 -6.97 5.05
C VAL A 81 15.07 -6.21 6.24
N ASN A 82 15.22 -4.91 6.10
CA ASN A 82 15.67 -4.01 7.13
C ASN A 82 14.58 -3.01 7.47
N GLY A 83 14.61 -2.46 8.67
CA GLY A 83 13.69 -1.43 9.08
C GLY A 83 13.94 -0.98 10.51
N ALA A 84 13.06 -0.15 11.01
CA ALA A 84 13.11 0.27 12.40
C ALA A 84 11.69 0.37 12.97
N ALA A 85 11.57 0.02 14.27
CA ALA A 85 10.41 0.35 15.08
C ALA A 85 10.68 1.64 15.84
N GLU A 86 9.74 2.57 15.88
CA GLU A 86 9.86 3.86 16.56
C GLU A 86 8.71 4.05 17.52
N ASN A 87 9.01 4.57 18.70
CA ASN A 87 7.99 5.03 19.63
C ASN A 87 7.78 6.54 19.49
N ARG A 88 6.71 6.92 18.84
CA ARG A 88 6.30 8.33 18.68
C ARG A 88 5.32 8.79 19.75
N GLY A 89 5.00 7.93 20.71
CA GLY A 89 4.18 8.27 21.86
C GLY A 89 4.96 8.98 22.95
N ALA A 90 4.24 9.42 23.99
CA ALA A 90 4.79 10.10 25.15
C ALA A 90 5.17 9.15 26.30
N GLU A 91 4.89 7.86 26.16
CA GLU A 91 5.12 6.85 27.20
C GLU A 91 6.04 5.75 26.70
N THR A 92 6.83 5.18 27.62
CA THR A 92 7.60 3.97 27.35
C THR A 92 6.66 2.80 27.10
N ARG A 93 6.91 2.03 26.01
CA ARG A 93 6.08 0.90 25.62
C ARG A 93 6.94 -0.32 25.30
N PRO A 94 6.48 -1.52 25.68
CA PRO A 94 7.10 -2.76 25.24
C PRO A 94 6.93 -2.90 23.74
N LEU A 95 7.98 -3.37 23.08
CA LEU A 95 8.00 -3.58 21.64
C LEU A 95 7.41 -4.96 21.32
N PRO A 96 6.26 -5.04 20.62
CA PRO A 96 5.70 -6.31 20.19
C PRO A 96 6.62 -7.01 19.19
N PRO A 97 6.50 -8.33 19.02
CA PRO A 97 7.17 -9.03 17.94
C PRO A 97 6.83 -8.41 16.57
N ILE A 98 7.79 -8.42 15.66
CA ILE A 98 7.63 -7.87 14.32
C ILE A 98 7.25 -9.01 13.37
N GLU A 99 6.17 -8.84 12.62
CA GLU A 99 5.76 -9.75 11.54
C GLU A 99 6.24 -9.22 10.19
N ILE A 100 6.91 -10.08 9.43
CA ILE A 100 7.28 -9.82 8.03
C ILE A 100 6.45 -10.76 7.16
N ALA A 101 5.53 -10.21 6.39
CA ALA A 101 4.75 -10.96 5.41
C ALA A 101 5.35 -10.78 4.01
N VAL A 102 5.75 -11.88 3.41
CA VAL A 102 6.27 -11.93 2.03
C VAL A 102 5.18 -12.49 1.13
N ILE A 103 4.70 -11.68 0.20
CA ILE A 103 3.70 -12.06 -0.79
C ILE A 103 4.43 -12.41 -2.08
N ALA A 104 4.27 -13.63 -2.51
CA ALA A 104 4.84 -14.16 -3.72
C ALA A 104 4.09 -13.69 -4.98
N THR A 105 4.71 -13.83 -6.14
CA THR A 105 4.08 -13.46 -7.43
C THR A 105 2.87 -14.31 -7.77
N ASP A 106 2.77 -15.54 -7.25
CA ASP A 106 1.61 -16.42 -7.36
C ASP A 106 0.50 -16.14 -6.33
N GLY A 107 0.71 -15.15 -5.44
CA GLY A 107 -0.22 -14.76 -4.39
C GLY A 107 -0.07 -15.52 -3.07
N ALA A 108 0.84 -16.48 -2.97
CA ALA A 108 1.14 -17.16 -1.71
C ALA A 108 1.73 -16.17 -0.69
N VAL A 109 1.35 -16.32 0.58
CA VAL A 109 1.82 -15.46 1.67
C VAL A 109 2.62 -16.30 2.67
N THR A 110 3.86 -15.92 2.88
CA THR A 110 4.72 -16.49 3.93
C THR A 110 4.95 -15.45 5.01
N ARG A 111 4.75 -15.82 6.28
CA ARG A 111 4.95 -14.94 7.43
C ARG A 111 6.15 -15.38 8.25
N TYR A 112 6.98 -14.42 8.61
CA TYR A 112 8.12 -14.59 9.49
C TYR A 112 7.94 -13.69 10.71
N TYR A 113 8.39 -14.14 11.87
CA TYR A 113 8.26 -13.40 13.12
C TYR A 113 9.63 -13.15 13.72
N LEU A 114 9.92 -11.88 14.00
CA LEU A 114 11.11 -11.49 14.72
C LEU A 114 10.75 -11.20 16.18
N GLY A 115 11.36 -11.95 17.09
CA GLY A 115 11.27 -11.67 18.52
C GLY A 115 12.03 -10.37 18.84
N THR A 116 11.44 -9.54 19.66
CA THR A 116 12.02 -8.27 20.11
C THR A 116 12.59 -8.35 21.50
N SER A 117 12.60 -9.54 22.10
CA SER A 117 13.14 -9.83 23.46
C SER A 117 12.57 -8.90 24.54
N GLU A 118 11.28 -8.58 24.43
CA GLU A 118 10.59 -7.68 25.36
C GLU A 118 11.27 -6.31 25.54
N THR A 119 11.97 -5.86 24.51
CA THR A 119 12.62 -4.54 24.51
C THR A 119 11.58 -3.45 24.75
N GLU A 120 11.87 -2.55 25.68
CA GLU A 120 11.05 -1.36 25.90
C GLU A 120 11.61 -0.18 25.12
N LEU A 121 10.73 0.53 24.41
CA LEU A 121 11.06 1.77 23.73
C LEU A 121 10.55 2.98 24.52
N THR A 122 11.49 3.82 24.92
CA THR A 122 11.18 5.14 25.49
C THR A 122 10.60 6.07 24.45
N PRO A 123 9.94 7.18 24.83
CA PRO A 123 9.49 8.20 23.87
C PRO A 123 10.63 8.64 22.95
N GLY A 124 10.39 8.61 21.63
CA GLY A 124 11.40 8.88 20.60
C GLY A 124 12.42 7.74 20.41
N GLY A 125 12.32 6.66 21.17
CA GLY A 125 13.19 5.50 21.04
C GLY A 125 13.02 4.79 19.69
N ARG A 126 14.13 4.18 19.23
CA ARG A 126 14.19 3.49 17.93
C ARG A 126 14.88 2.13 18.10
N TYR A 127 14.29 1.11 17.51
CA TYR A 127 14.82 -0.24 17.44
C TYR A 127 15.01 -0.64 16.00
N ALA A 128 16.26 -0.74 15.54
CA ALA A 128 16.61 -1.20 14.21
C ALA A 128 16.55 -2.73 14.14
N PHE A 129 15.97 -3.27 13.08
CA PHE A 129 15.97 -4.69 12.82
C PHE A 129 16.48 -5.00 11.42
N SER A 130 17.08 -6.17 11.28
CA SER A 130 17.53 -6.73 10.03
C SER A 130 17.20 -8.21 10.00
N SER A 131 16.62 -8.66 8.91
CA SER A 131 16.28 -10.06 8.74
C SER A 131 16.78 -10.59 7.40
N ARG A 132 17.14 -11.85 7.39
CA ARG A 132 17.61 -12.59 6.24
C ARG A 132 16.69 -13.79 6.02
N LEU A 133 15.94 -13.76 4.93
CA LEU A 133 14.85 -14.68 4.68
C LEU A 133 15.08 -15.46 3.40
N GLU A 134 14.55 -16.67 3.34
CA GLU A 134 14.47 -17.41 2.10
C GLU A 134 13.26 -16.92 1.29
N PRO A 135 13.47 -16.40 0.05
CA PRO A 135 12.36 -15.90 -0.75
C PRO A 135 11.50 -17.05 -1.30
N PRO A 136 10.22 -16.81 -1.60
CA PRO A 136 9.37 -17.77 -2.30
C PRO A 136 9.96 -18.13 -3.67
N ARG A 137 9.84 -19.40 -4.07
CA ARG A 137 10.34 -19.89 -5.37
C ARG A 137 9.70 -19.20 -6.57
N SER A 138 8.46 -18.74 -6.44
CA SER A 138 7.72 -17.99 -7.46
C SER A 138 8.15 -16.53 -7.57
N GLY A 139 9.08 -16.08 -6.71
CA GLY A 139 9.54 -14.69 -6.65
C GLY A 139 8.76 -13.84 -5.65
N VAL A 140 9.33 -12.70 -5.28
CA VAL A 140 8.77 -11.76 -4.31
C VAL A 140 8.01 -10.66 -5.04
N LYS A 141 6.74 -10.45 -4.67
CA LYS A 141 5.90 -9.38 -5.18
C LYS A 141 5.82 -8.21 -4.21
N ILE A 142 5.57 -8.49 -2.93
CA ILE A 142 5.42 -7.47 -1.88
C ILE A 142 6.05 -7.99 -0.60
N VAL A 143 6.69 -7.10 0.15
CA VAL A 143 7.12 -7.32 1.53
C VAL A 143 6.37 -6.31 2.41
N ALA A 144 5.63 -6.81 3.38
CA ALA A 144 4.92 -6.00 4.38
C ALA A 144 5.51 -6.27 5.76
N VAL A 145 5.74 -5.23 6.54
CA VAL A 145 6.25 -5.33 7.91
C VAL A 145 5.27 -4.66 8.85
N THR A 146 4.84 -5.39 9.86
CA THR A 146 3.88 -4.92 10.87
C THR A 146 4.29 -5.41 12.25
N PHE A 147 3.66 -4.88 13.29
CA PHE A 147 3.72 -5.52 14.59
C PHE A 147 2.75 -6.69 14.64
N GLN A 148 3.15 -7.76 15.30
CA GLN A 148 2.23 -8.86 15.60
C GLN A 148 1.16 -8.32 16.55
N GLU A 149 -0.10 -8.39 16.13
CA GLU A 149 -1.21 -8.10 17.03
C GLU A 149 -1.23 -9.15 18.12
N GLY A 150 -1.17 -8.71 19.38
CA GLY A 150 -1.25 -9.62 20.52
C GLY A 150 -2.59 -10.36 20.48
N SER A 151 -2.55 -11.67 20.32
CA SER A 151 -3.71 -12.51 20.62
C SER A 151 -3.96 -12.43 22.11
N HIS A 152 -4.99 -11.70 22.47
CA HIS A 152 -5.57 -11.72 23.81
C HIS A 152 -6.36 -12.99 24.05
#